data_cb69cf62b0370ae031457b9fca7336dd
#
_entry.id   cb69cf62b0370ae031457b9fca7336dd
#
_cell.length_a   1.000
_cell.length_b   1.000
_cell.length_c   1.000
_cell.angle_alpha   90.00
_cell.angle_beta   90.00
_cell.angle_gamma   90.00
#
_symmetry.space_group_name_H-M   'P 1'
#
loop_
_entity.id
_entity.type
_entity.pdbx_description
1 polymer ?
#
loop_
_entity_poly.entity_id
_entity_poly.type
_entity_poly.pdbx_seq_one_letter_code
_entity_poly.pdbx_strand_id
1 'polypeptide(L)'
;RLDVQKMVHALVRFHRGERGALRPIHVPSVEDEDVRNLQRGLQAIRRDKRRITTRIKSLLFAQGIRLEKIDHQFEALLKTLKTGDENPIGEYLQQRLRLDFDRLKLCVSQIRELEECRAELFRQANTEAGKCATRQEIGDRLIELCGIGPECAWTLSTELFAWREFKNRRQLGAVVGLTPTPYSSGKLNREQGISKAGRGEVRSLLTEIAWLWIRYQPQSELTRWYINKTANQGTRIRRIAIIALARKLVIALWKYAMQGEIPRGAKFKSAEQKRRHRLTASLGAVELKEVSMA
;
A
#
# COMPACT_ATOMS: atom_id res chain seq x y z
N ARG A 1 19.70 -22.72 -20.95
CA ARG A 1 19.39 -23.62 -22.11
C ARG A 1 18.30 -24.65 -21.74
N LEU A 2 18.43 -25.35 -20.62
CA LEU A 2 17.43 -26.34 -20.16
C LEU A 2 16.06 -25.75 -19.86
N ASP A 3 16.01 -24.53 -19.33
CA ASP A 3 14.73 -23.85 -18.99
C ASP A 3 13.97 -23.43 -20.24
N VAL A 4 14.67 -22.92 -21.26
CA VAL A 4 14.07 -22.57 -22.56
C VAL A 4 13.45 -23.78 -23.22
N GLN A 5 14.17 -24.92 -23.25
CA GLN A 5 13.64 -26.17 -23.81
C GLN A 5 12.39 -26.66 -23.09
N LYS A 6 12.38 -26.61 -21.74
CA LYS A 6 11.18 -26.94 -20.93
C LYS A 6 10.02 -26.02 -21.23
N MET A 7 10.27 -24.72 -21.40
CA MET A 7 9.22 -23.74 -21.75
C MET A 7 8.66 -24.01 -23.15
N VAL A 8 9.52 -24.28 -24.15
CA VAL A 8 9.06 -24.62 -25.50
C VAL A 8 8.25 -25.92 -25.49
N HIS A 9 8.70 -26.97 -24.80
CA HIS A 9 7.95 -28.21 -24.65
C HIS A 9 6.59 -28.00 -23.99
N ALA A 10 6.55 -27.22 -22.94
CA ALA A 10 5.28 -26.90 -22.25
C ALA A 10 4.33 -26.10 -23.16
N LEU A 11 4.86 -25.16 -23.97
CA LEU A 11 4.10 -24.38 -24.94
C LEU A 11 3.51 -25.27 -26.04
N VAL A 12 4.30 -26.16 -26.61
CA VAL A 12 3.87 -27.14 -27.64
C VAL A 12 2.75 -28.05 -27.09
N ARG A 13 2.90 -28.57 -25.87
CA ARG A 13 1.87 -29.39 -25.22
C ARG A 13 0.58 -28.57 -25.00
N PHE A 14 0.68 -27.33 -24.54
CA PHE A 14 -0.46 -26.45 -24.36
C PHE A 14 -1.18 -26.17 -25.69
N HIS A 15 -0.43 -25.90 -26.75
CA HIS A 15 -0.99 -25.68 -28.09
C HIS A 15 -1.69 -26.93 -28.63
N ARG A 16 -1.22 -28.13 -28.31
CA ARG A 16 -1.85 -29.42 -28.63
C ARG A 16 -3.08 -29.75 -27.79
N GLY A 17 -3.55 -28.81 -26.94
CA GLY A 17 -4.77 -28.96 -26.15
C GLY A 17 -4.56 -29.45 -24.71
N GLU A 18 -3.33 -29.70 -24.28
CA GLU A 18 -3.03 -30.08 -22.89
C GLU A 18 -3.04 -28.84 -21.97
N ARG A 19 -4.23 -28.42 -21.55
CA ARG A 19 -4.45 -27.20 -20.76
C ARG A 19 -3.70 -27.17 -19.42
N GLY A 20 -3.25 -28.30 -18.90
CA GLY A 20 -2.46 -28.41 -17.67
C GLY A 20 -0.96 -28.12 -17.86
N ALA A 21 -0.43 -28.14 -19.10
CA ALA A 21 0.99 -27.97 -19.40
C ALA A 21 1.49 -26.54 -19.12
N LEU A 22 0.63 -25.52 -19.31
CA LEU A 22 0.89 -24.13 -18.97
C LEU A 22 -0.32 -23.51 -18.25
N ARG A 23 -0.03 -22.55 -17.40
CA ARG A 23 -1.05 -21.70 -16.78
C ARG A 23 -0.87 -20.27 -17.29
N PRO A 24 -1.65 -19.83 -18.29
CA PRO A 24 -1.59 -18.47 -18.80
C PRO A 24 -1.83 -17.46 -17.68
N ILE A 25 -1.02 -16.41 -17.67
CA ILE A 25 -1.17 -15.29 -16.76
C ILE A 25 -2.16 -14.32 -17.40
N HIS A 26 -3.11 -13.83 -16.61
CA HIS A 26 -3.95 -12.74 -17.06
C HIS A 26 -3.09 -11.46 -17.16
N VAL A 27 -2.99 -10.92 -18.36
CA VAL A 27 -2.26 -9.66 -18.62
C VAL A 27 -3.26 -8.51 -18.48
N PRO A 28 -2.95 -7.48 -17.71
CA PRO A 28 -3.82 -6.30 -17.62
C PRO A 28 -3.93 -5.61 -18.99
N SER A 29 -5.02 -4.87 -19.21
CA SER A 29 -5.11 -3.98 -20.37
C SER A 29 -4.09 -2.83 -20.27
N VAL A 30 -3.85 -2.13 -21.36
CA VAL A 30 -2.93 -0.98 -21.38
C VAL A 30 -3.42 0.09 -20.41
N GLU A 31 -4.71 0.34 -20.37
CA GLU A 31 -5.34 1.32 -19.48
C GLU A 31 -5.22 0.91 -18.00
N ASP A 32 -5.39 -0.40 -17.69
CA ASP A 32 -5.23 -0.90 -16.33
C ASP A 32 -3.77 -0.78 -15.87
N GLU A 33 -2.81 -1.06 -16.76
CA GLU A 33 -1.39 -0.92 -16.41
C GLU A 33 -1.00 0.54 -16.24
N ASP A 34 -1.54 1.44 -17.03
CA ASP A 34 -1.28 2.88 -16.93
C ASP A 34 -1.75 3.45 -15.57
N VAL A 35 -2.97 3.16 -15.18
CA VAL A 35 -3.47 3.55 -13.83
C VAL A 35 -2.63 2.94 -12.70
N ARG A 36 -2.14 1.71 -12.88
CA ARG A 36 -1.21 1.08 -11.92
C ARG A 36 0.14 1.78 -11.90
N ASN A 37 0.64 2.27 -13.05
CA ASN A 37 1.88 3.04 -13.12
C ASN A 37 1.73 4.38 -12.40
N LEU A 38 0.61 5.08 -12.53
CA LEU A 38 0.30 6.27 -11.74
C LEU A 38 0.40 5.99 -10.23
N GLN A 39 -0.27 4.93 -9.76
CA GLN A 39 -0.24 4.55 -8.35
C GLN A 39 1.16 4.17 -7.87
N ARG A 40 1.92 3.44 -8.68
CA ARG A 40 3.30 3.03 -8.36
C ARG A 40 4.25 4.21 -8.32
N GLY A 41 4.10 5.14 -9.26
CA GLY A 41 4.85 6.41 -9.29
C GLY A 41 4.62 7.22 -8.03
N LEU A 42 3.36 7.43 -7.66
CA LEU A 42 2.99 8.13 -6.43
C LEU A 42 3.61 7.47 -5.17
N GLN A 43 3.55 6.15 -5.07
CA GLN A 43 4.15 5.41 -3.96
C GLN A 43 5.68 5.52 -3.94
N ALA A 44 6.33 5.53 -5.11
CA ALA A 44 7.79 5.68 -5.22
C ALA A 44 8.22 7.05 -4.70
N ILE A 45 7.60 8.14 -5.18
CA ILE A 45 7.92 9.50 -4.77
C ILE A 45 7.63 9.72 -3.28
N ARG A 46 6.54 9.17 -2.75
CA ARG A 46 6.25 9.21 -1.30
C ARG A 46 7.31 8.49 -0.46
N ARG A 47 7.91 7.41 -0.97
CA ARG A 47 9.05 6.74 -0.31
C ARG A 47 10.29 7.62 -0.33
N ASP A 48 10.56 8.26 -1.45
CA ASP A 48 11.71 9.17 -1.57
C ASP A 48 11.55 10.39 -0.67
N LYS A 49 10.37 10.99 -0.62
CA LYS A 49 10.05 12.06 0.36
C LYS A 49 10.38 11.62 1.78
N ARG A 50 9.90 10.45 2.21
CA ARG A 50 10.18 9.92 3.57
C ARG A 50 11.67 9.71 3.80
N ARG A 51 12.37 9.14 2.82
CA ARG A 51 13.82 8.87 2.89
C ARG A 51 14.61 10.16 3.03
N ILE A 52 14.28 11.18 2.23
CA ILE A 52 14.93 12.50 2.28
C ILE A 52 14.64 13.18 3.62
N THR A 53 13.39 13.20 4.06
CA THR A 53 12.99 13.77 5.36
C THR A 53 13.75 13.11 6.53
N THR A 54 13.85 11.79 6.53
CA THR A 54 14.59 11.04 7.56
C THR A 54 16.08 11.37 7.50
N ARG A 55 16.65 11.47 6.31
CA ARG A 55 18.09 11.82 6.12
C ARG A 55 18.41 13.22 6.64
N ILE A 56 17.61 14.24 6.31
CA ILE A 56 17.78 15.60 6.83
C ILE A 56 17.73 15.58 8.36
N LYS A 57 16.69 14.96 8.95
CA LYS A 57 16.56 14.86 10.42
C LYS A 57 17.74 14.14 11.07
N SER A 58 18.22 13.06 10.45
CA SER A 58 19.37 12.31 10.96
C SER A 58 20.67 13.10 10.92
N LEU A 59 20.90 13.86 9.85
CA LEU A 59 22.08 14.74 9.72
C LEU A 59 22.08 15.85 10.75
N LEU A 60 20.94 16.47 11.00
CA LEU A 60 20.77 17.51 12.02
C LEU A 60 20.90 16.94 13.43
N PHE A 61 20.32 15.76 13.67
CA PHE A 61 20.43 15.08 14.95
C PHE A 61 21.86 14.74 15.32
N ALA A 62 22.69 14.38 14.34
CA ALA A 62 24.13 14.16 14.55
C ALA A 62 24.89 15.43 14.98
N GLN A 63 24.32 16.61 14.74
CA GLN A 63 24.82 17.91 15.20
C GLN A 63 24.17 18.41 16.50
N GLY A 64 23.41 17.53 17.18
CA GLY A 64 22.68 17.90 18.40
C GLY A 64 21.37 18.66 18.15
N ILE A 65 20.94 18.82 16.88
CA ILE A 65 19.76 19.60 16.50
C ILE A 65 18.57 18.67 16.29
N ARG A 66 17.47 18.88 17.05
CA ARG A 66 16.20 18.18 16.86
C ARG A 66 15.19 19.05 16.14
N LEU A 67 14.74 18.60 14.97
CA LEU A 67 13.65 19.21 14.23
C LEU A 67 12.44 18.30 14.20
N GLU A 68 11.28 18.83 14.62
CA GLU A 68 10.01 18.09 14.54
C GLU A 68 9.46 18.08 13.11
N LYS A 69 9.46 19.22 12.45
CA LYS A 69 8.95 19.39 11.07
C LYS A 69 10.00 20.03 10.19
N ILE A 70 9.91 19.74 8.89
CA ILE A 70 10.65 20.39 7.83
C ILE A 70 9.58 21.02 6.93
N ASP A 71 9.50 22.35 6.97
CA ASP A 71 8.51 23.14 6.23
C ASP A 71 9.21 24.18 5.33
N HIS A 72 8.45 25.12 4.78
CA HIS A 72 8.94 26.19 3.90
C HIS A 72 9.97 27.09 4.58
N GLN A 73 9.95 27.23 5.90
CA GLN A 73 10.89 28.08 6.66
C GLN A 73 12.26 27.39 6.86
N PHE A 74 12.40 26.13 6.47
CA PHE A 74 13.64 25.36 6.69
C PHE A 74 14.86 26.02 6.06
N GLU A 75 14.75 26.66 4.91
CA GLU A 75 15.86 27.33 4.25
C GLU A 75 16.34 28.58 5.00
N ALA A 76 15.41 29.34 5.56
CA ALA A 76 15.74 30.48 6.43
C ALA A 76 16.33 29.99 7.77
N LEU A 77 15.73 28.96 8.34
CA LEU A 77 16.20 28.32 9.57
C LEU A 77 17.62 27.77 9.42
N LEU A 78 17.96 27.18 8.28
CA LEU A 78 19.28 26.59 8.02
C LEU A 78 20.43 27.60 8.15
N LYS A 79 20.17 28.89 7.87
CA LYS A 79 21.18 29.96 8.00
C LYS A 79 21.46 30.34 9.45
N THR A 80 20.55 30.09 10.36
CA THR A 80 20.59 30.47 11.78
C THR A 80 20.83 29.29 12.72
N LEU A 81 20.79 28.05 12.20
CA LEU A 81 20.99 26.85 13.01
C LEU A 81 22.42 26.79 13.57
N LYS A 82 22.49 26.47 14.85
CA LYS A 82 23.74 26.21 15.57
C LYS A 82 23.78 24.76 16.02
N THR A 83 24.95 24.17 16.08
CA THR A 83 25.21 22.85 16.65
C THR A 83 24.92 22.83 18.15
N GLY A 84 24.91 21.65 18.76
CA GLY A 84 24.78 21.52 20.21
C GLY A 84 25.85 22.27 21.03
N ASP A 85 26.99 22.59 20.42
CA ASP A 85 28.09 23.38 21.00
C ASP A 85 28.01 24.87 20.65
N GLU A 86 26.85 25.36 20.22
CA GLU A 86 26.59 26.76 19.79
C GLU A 86 27.37 27.23 18.57
N ASN A 87 28.13 26.39 17.91
CA ASN A 87 28.87 26.73 16.70
C ASN A 87 27.94 26.72 15.46
N PRO A 88 28.23 27.51 14.42
CA PRO A 88 27.51 27.45 13.16
C PRO A 88 27.72 26.08 12.50
N ILE A 89 26.70 25.61 11.80
CA ILE A 89 26.79 24.37 11.02
C ILE A 89 27.84 24.56 9.89
N GLY A 90 28.70 23.55 9.68
CA GLY A 90 29.73 23.56 8.64
C GLY A 90 29.16 23.75 7.24
N GLU A 91 29.85 24.50 6.39
CA GLU A 91 29.42 24.92 5.06
C GLU A 91 29.00 23.76 4.16
N TYR A 92 29.75 22.67 4.11
CA TYR A 92 29.42 21.49 3.30
C TYR A 92 28.17 20.76 3.79
N LEU A 93 27.91 20.76 5.10
CA LEU A 93 26.70 20.21 5.66
C LEU A 93 25.50 21.10 5.33
N GLN A 94 25.63 22.41 5.41
CA GLN A 94 24.59 23.35 4.99
C GLN A 94 24.25 23.15 3.51
N GLN A 95 25.25 23.08 2.64
CA GLN A 95 25.06 22.81 1.21
C GLN A 95 24.33 21.49 0.96
N ARG A 96 24.74 20.43 1.66
CA ARG A 96 24.09 19.12 1.55
C ARG A 96 22.63 19.16 1.99
N LEU A 97 22.33 19.81 3.13
CA LEU A 97 20.96 19.96 3.64
C LEU A 97 20.09 20.78 2.69
N ARG A 98 20.64 21.81 2.07
CA ARG A 98 19.95 22.61 1.05
C ARG A 98 19.59 21.77 -0.17
N LEU A 99 20.53 21.01 -0.72
CA LEU A 99 20.26 20.11 -1.85
C LEU A 99 19.21 19.04 -1.52
N ASP A 100 19.23 18.49 -0.30
CA ASP A 100 18.22 17.54 0.13
C ASP A 100 16.85 18.21 0.33
N PHE A 101 16.82 19.46 0.78
CA PHE A 101 15.58 20.22 0.89
C PHE A 101 14.98 20.56 -0.48
N ASP A 102 15.78 20.92 -1.47
CA ASP A 102 15.32 21.15 -2.85
C ASP A 102 14.72 19.87 -3.46
N ARG A 103 15.35 18.73 -3.22
CA ARG A 103 14.76 17.43 -3.61
C ARG A 103 13.45 17.16 -2.89
N LEU A 104 13.34 17.54 -1.62
CA LEU A 104 12.11 17.39 -0.85
C LEU A 104 10.99 18.26 -1.43
N LYS A 105 11.26 19.51 -1.79
CA LYS A 105 10.31 20.40 -2.48
C LYS A 105 9.84 19.80 -3.80
N LEU A 106 10.77 19.27 -4.60
CA LEU A 106 10.43 18.58 -5.85
C LEU A 106 9.54 17.35 -5.62
N CYS A 107 9.85 16.51 -4.63
CA CYS A 107 8.99 15.37 -4.30
C CYS A 107 7.58 15.82 -3.91
N VAL A 108 7.45 16.92 -3.17
CA VAL A 108 6.13 17.45 -2.75
C VAL A 108 5.33 17.94 -3.96
N SER A 109 5.95 18.66 -4.90
CA SER A 109 5.27 19.12 -6.12
C SER A 109 4.82 17.96 -7.01
N GLN A 110 5.68 16.96 -7.20
CA GLN A 110 5.36 15.75 -7.99
C GLN A 110 4.24 14.90 -7.34
N ILE A 111 4.24 14.77 -6.01
CA ILE A 111 3.15 14.08 -5.31
C ILE A 111 1.82 14.78 -5.58
N ARG A 112 1.81 16.11 -5.52
CA ARG A 112 0.60 16.91 -5.80
C ARG A 112 0.10 16.72 -7.23
N GLU A 113 0.98 16.81 -8.20
CA GLU A 113 0.67 16.60 -9.62
C GLU A 113 0.02 15.21 -9.84
N LEU A 114 0.63 14.14 -9.31
CA LEU A 114 0.09 12.80 -9.45
C LEU A 114 -1.22 12.58 -8.67
N GLU A 115 -1.42 13.27 -7.55
CA GLU A 115 -2.68 13.26 -6.80
C GLU A 115 -3.79 14.01 -7.57
N GLU A 116 -3.47 15.07 -8.26
CA GLU A 116 -4.38 15.79 -9.16
C GLU A 116 -4.76 14.91 -10.36
N CYS A 117 -3.80 14.24 -11.02
CA CYS A 117 -4.08 13.26 -12.07
C CYS A 117 -5.00 12.13 -11.57
N ARG A 118 -4.75 11.62 -10.37
CA ARG A 118 -5.61 10.60 -9.76
C ARG A 118 -7.03 11.12 -9.50
N ALA A 119 -7.16 12.34 -9.00
CA ALA A 119 -8.46 12.96 -8.76
C ALA A 119 -9.24 13.19 -10.05
N GLU A 120 -8.55 13.51 -11.15
CA GLU A 120 -9.16 13.66 -12.48
C GLU A 120 -9.70 12.33 -13.00
N LEU A 121 -8.93 11.23 -12.87
CA LEU A 121 -9.40 9.89 -13.20
C LEU A 121 -10.69 9.52 -12.46
N PHE A 122 -10.82 9.93 -11.20
CA PHE A 122 -12.07 9.73 -10.44
C PHE A 122 -13.24 10.55 -10.97
N ARG A 123 -12.99 11.77 -11.44
CA ARG A 123 -14.06 12.62 -12.02
C ARG A 123 -14.56 12.07 -13.34
N GLN A 124 -13.65 11.64 -14.21
CA GLN A 124 -13.99 11.07 -15.52
C GLN A 124 -14.74 9.73 -15.40
N ALA A 125 -14.39 8.92 -14.41
CA ALA A 125 -15.06 7.65 -14.16
C ALA A 125 -16.56 7.78 -13.81
N ASN A 126 -16.98 8.93 -13.27
CA ASN A 126 -18.38 9.21 -12.98
C ASN A 126 -19.22 9.54 -14.22
N THR A 127 -18.58 9.86 -15.35
CA THR A 127 -19.25 10.26 -16.58
C THR A 127 -19.30 9.16 -17.64
N GLU A 128 -18.45 8.14 -17.55
CA GLU A 128 -18.37 7.06 -18.53
C GLU A 128 -18.70 5.69 -17.89
N ALA A 129 -19.69 4.98 -18.44
CA ALA A 129 -19.97 3.60 -18.09
C ALA A 129 -18.88 2.69 -18.69
N GLY A 130 -17.98 2.17 -17.87
CA GLY A 130 -16.91 1.28 -18.31
C GLY A 130 -16.06 0.70 -17.18
N LYS A 131 -14.92 0.08 -17.53
CA LYS A 131 -13.97 -0.52 -16.56
C LYS A 131 -13.47 0.46 -15.48
N CYS A 132 -13.42 1.74 -15.80
CA CYS A 132 -13.02 2.78 -14.85
C CYS A 132 -14.07 2.99 -13.75
N ALA A 133 -15.36 2.97 -14.12
CA ALA A 133 -16.48 3.02 -13.17
C ALA A 133 -16.43 1.83 -12.19
N THR A 134 -16.17 0.63 -12.69
CA THR A 134 -16.02 -0.58 -11.84
C THR A 134 -14.91 -0.42 -10.80
N ARG A 135 -13.76 0.17 -11.17
CA ARG A 135 -12.64 0.40 -10.24
C ARG A 135 -13.01 1.38 -9.13
N GLN A 136 -13.73 2.43 -9.48
CA GLN A 136 -14.22 3.42 -8.53
C GLN A 136 -15.26 2.83 -7.58
N GLU A 137 -16.26 2.12 -8.11
CA GLU A 137 -17.29 1.45 -7.29
C GLU A 137 -16.67 0.51 -6.25
N ILE A 138 -15.64 -0.26 -6.66
CA ILE A 138 -14.88 -1.12 -5.74
C ILE A 138 -14.20 -0.30 -4.66
N GLY A 139 -13.55 0.81 -5.04
CA GLY A 139 -12.90 1.72 -4.11
C GLY A 139 -13.88 2.35 -3.12
N ASP A 140 -15.01 2.83 -3.61
CA ASP A 140 -16.05 3.48 -2.81
C ASP A 140 -16.69 2.52 -1.80
N ARG A 141 -16.98 1.29 -2.22
CA ARG A 141 -17.44 0.24 -1.31
C ARG A 141 -16.42 -0.04 -0.20
N LEU A 142 -15.15 -0.18 -0.56
CA LEU A 142 -14.10 -0.45 0.44
C LEU A 142 -13.92 0.70 1.45
N ILE A 143 -14.00 1.96 0.98
CA ILE A 143 -13.89 3.15 1.84
C ILE A 143 -15.00 3.21 2.89
N GLU A 144 -16.15 2.62 2.64
CA GLU A 144 -17.26 2.61 3.60
C GLU A 144 -16.94 1.90 4.92
N LEU A 145 -16.04 0.94 4.88
CA LEU A 145 -15.66 0.14 6.05
C LEU A 145 -14.73 0.93 6.99
N CYS A 146 -15.02 0.91 8.30
CA CYS A 146 -14.11 1.45 9.29
C CYS A 146 -12.75 0.74 9.23
N GLY A 147 -11.66 1.50 9.32
CA GLY A 147 -10.28 0.97 9.23
C GLY A 147 -9.71 0.90 7.82
N ILE A 148 -10.48 1.20 6.77
CA ILE A 148 -10.00 1.29 5.39
C ILE A 148 -10.02 2.75 4.95
N GLY A 149 -8.83 3.31 4.69
CA GLY A 149 -8.67 4.66 4.18
C GLY A 149 -8.75 4.71 2.64
N PRO A 150 -8.87 5.93 2.05
CA PRO A 150 -8.93 6.13 0.60
C PRO A 150 -7.73 5.52 -0.14
N GLU A 151 -6.52 5.70 0.39
CA GLU A 151 -5.28 5.18 -0.20
C GLU A 151 -5.26 3.64 -0.23
N CYS A 152 -5.73 3.00 0.85
CA CYS A 152 -5.83 1.56 0.93
C CYS A 152 -6.85 1.01 -0.06
N ALA A 153 -8.03 1.63 -0.13
CA ALA A 153 -9.10 1.24 -1.04
C ALA A 153 -8.66 1.38 -2.50
N TRP A 154 -8.03 2.51 -2.84
CA TRP A 154 -7.47 2.74 -4.16
C TRP A 154 -6.43 1.70 -4.54
N THR A 155 -5.46 1.43 -3.67
CA THR A 155 -4.41 0.44 -3.93
C THR A 155 -4.99 -0.97 -4.11
N LEU A 156 -5.98 -1.37 -3.30
CA LEU A 156 -6.63 -2.67 -3.44
C LEU A 156 -7.44 -2.77 -4.74
N SER A 157 -8.18 -1.73 -5.10
CA SER A 157 -8.94 -1.71 -6.35
C SER A 157 -8.02 -1.77 -7.56
N THR A 158 -6.97 -0.94 -7.62
CA THR A 158 -6.07 -0.84 -8.78
C THR A 158 -5.10 -2.01 -8.92
N GLU A 159 -4.55 -2.52 -7.83
CA GLU A 159 -3.54 -3.60 -7.89
C GLU A 159 -4.14 -5.01 -7.88
N LEU A 160 -5.35 -5.18 -7.34
CA LEU A 160 -5.93 -6.51 -7.16
C LEU A 160 -7.30 -6.70 -7.82
N PHE A 161 -8.30 -5.86 -7.50
CA PHE A 161 -9.69 -6.26 -7.70
C PHE A 161 -10.28 -5.84 -9.03
N ALA A 162 -9.90 -4.70 -9.60
CA ALA A 162 -10.59 -4.15 -10.78
C ALA A 162 -10.25 -4.85 -12.10
N TRP A 163 -9.07 -5.44 -12.23
CA TRP A 163 -8.60 -6.03 -13.49
C TRP A 163 -8.36 -7.54 -13.43
N ARG A 164 -8.28 -8.11 -12.22
CA ARG A 164 -8.04 -9.55 -12.04
C ARG A 164 -9.33 -10.28 -11.72
N GLU A 165 -9.55 -11.37 -12.43
CA GLU A 165 -10.57 -12.31 -12.10
C GLU A 165 -9.99 -13.43 -11.22
N PHE A 166 -10.52 -13.56 -10.02
CA PHE A 166 -10.15 -14.64 -9.10
C PHE A 166 -11.24 -15.71 -9.09
N LYS A 167 -10.89 -16.92 -9.52
CA LYS A 167 -11.82 -18.08 -9.49
C LYS A 167 -12.09 -18.55 -8.06
N ASN A 168 -11.17 -18.34 -7.15
CA ASN A 168 -11.32 -18.77 -5.76
C ASN A 168 -10.37 -18.05 -4.81
N ARG A 169 -10.65 -18.16 -3.51
CA ARG A 169 -9.87 -17.58 -2.40
C ARG A 169 -8.39 -18.00 -2.37
N ARG A 170 -8.05 -19.19 -2.93
CA ARG A 170 -6.66 -19.69 -2.94
C ARG A 170 -5.81 -18.90 -3.93
N GLN A 171 -6.37 -18.58 -5.10
CA GLN A 171 -5.68 -17.75 -6.10
C GLN A 171 -5.37 -16.37 -5.56
N LEU A 172 -6.35 -15.71 -4.93
CA LEU A 172 -6.15 -14.39 -4.33
C LEU A 172 -5.03 -14.43 -3.27
N GLY A 173 -5.07 -15.40 -2.35
CA GLY A 173 -4.04 -15.57 -1.33
C GLY A 173 -2.65 -15.83 -1.91
N ALA A 174 -2.56 -16.58 -3.01
CA ALA A 174 -1.30 -16.88 -3.70
C ALA A 174 -0.73 -15.63 -4.39
N VAL A 175 -1.56 -14.86 -5.10
CA VAL A 175 -1.15 -13.62 -5.79
C VAL A 175 -0.62 -12.58 -4.81
N VAL A 176 -1.21 -12.48 -3.62
CA VAL A 176 -0.75 -11.55 -2.58
C VAL A 176 0.48 -12.09 -1.84
N GLY A 177 0.79 -13.39 -1.97
CA GLY A 177 1.93 -14.03 -1.34
C GLY A 177 1.81 -14.19 0.18
N LEU A 178 0.58 -14.28 0.68
CA LEU A 178 0.25 -14.55 2.09
C LEU A 178 -0.07 -16.03 2.36
N THR A 179 0.21 -16.91 1.38
CA THR A 179 0.05 -18.35 1.55
C THR A 179 1.24 -18.96 2.25
N PRO A 180 1.06 -19.90 3.19
CA PRO A 180 2.15 -20.64 3.76
C PRO A 180 2.86 -21.49 2.69
N THR A 181 4.16 -21.66 2.85
CA THR A 181 4.99 -22.54 2.02
C THR A 181 5.46 -23.71 2.86
N PRO A 182 4.71 -24.82 2.92
CA PRO A 182 5.16 -26.01 3.60
C PRO A 182 6.33 -26.62 2.83
N TYR A 183 7.36 -26.99 3.53
CA TYR A 183 8.45 -27.81 3.03
C TYR A 183 8.37 -29.17 3.69
N SER A 184 7.91 -30.15 2.94
CA SER A 184 7.81 -31.53 3.41
C SER A 184 8.73 -32.40 2.60
N SER A 185 9.75 -32.99 3.21
CA SER A 185 10.67 -33.93 2.60
C SER A 185 10.78 -35.16 3.55
N GLY A 186 10.21 -36.27 3.15
CA GLY A 186 10.17 -37.48 3.95
C GLY A 186 9.52 -37.27 5.33
N LYS A 187 10.28 -37.52 6.42
CA LYS A 187 9.83 -37.31 7.79
C LYS A 187 9.93 -35.86 8.29
N LEU A 188 10.60 -34.97 7.51
CA LEU A 188 10.78 -33.56 7.89
C LEU A 188 9.59 -32.73 7.37
N ASN A 189 8.82 -32.17 8.28
CA ASN A 189 7.76 -31.23 7.97
C ASN A 189 8.11 -29.86 8.57
N ARG A 190 8.56 -28.92 7.72
CA ARG A 190 8.99 -27.59 8.14
C ARG A 190 8.17 -26.51 7.41
N GLU A 191 7.55 -25.63 8.18
CA GLU A 191 6.93 -24.42 7.62
C GLU A 191 7.98 -23.34 7.39
N GLN A 192 8.11 -22.87 6.15
CA GLN A 192 9.05 -21.80 5.75
C GLN A 192 8.46 -20.40 5.85
N GLY A 193 7.27 -20.25 6.40
CA GLY A 193 6.54 -18.99 6.48
C GLY A 193 5.65 -18.75 5.27
N ILE A 194 5.56 -17.51 4.77
CA ILE A 194 4.72 -17.14 3.62
C ILE A 194 5.52 -17.13 2.32
N SER A 195 4.85 -17.37 1.19
CA SER A 195 5.46 -17.47 -0.14
C SER A 195 6.15 -16.18 -0.60
N LYS A 196 5.72 -15.01 -0.10
CA LYS A 196 6.19 -13.68 -0.51
C LYS A 196 6.07 -13.42 -2.03
N ALA A 197 5.28 -14.21 -2.75
CA ALA A 197 4.97 -13.97 -4.15
C ALA A 197 4.24 -12.62 -4.32
N GLY A 198 4.27 -12.06 -5.53
CA GLY A 198 3.65 -10.79 -5.83
C GLY A 198 4.33 -9.59 -5.16
N ARG A 199 3.63 -8.46 -5.13
CA ARG A 199 4.20 -7.17 -4.67
C ARG A 199 4.29 -7.09 -3.15
N GLY A 200 5.49 -6.79 -2.66
CA GLY A 200 5.75 -6.59 -1.22
C GLY A 200 4.93 -5.46 -0.62
N GLU A 201 4.68 -4.40 -1.38
CA GLU A 201 3.90 -3.23 -0.98
C GLU A 201 2.44 -3.59 -0.65
N VAL A 202 1.81 -4.41 -1.48
CA VAL A 202 0.43 -4.89 -1.24
C VAL A 202 0.38 -5.75 0.02
N ARG A 203 1.39 -6.59 0.26
CA ARG A 203 1.47 -7.38 1.51
C ARG A 203 1.62 -6.50 2.74
N SER A 204 2.51 -5.49 2.67
CA SER A 204 2.70 -4.53 3.77
C SER A 204 1.41 -3.78 4.06
N LEU A 205 0.74 -3.29 3.02
CA LEU A 205 -0.55 -2.61 3.11
C LEU A 205 -1.62 -3.51 3.77
N LEU A 206 -1.72 -4.75 3.34
CA LEU A 206 -2.69 -5.70 3.92
C LEU A 206 -2.40 -6.01 5.40
N THR A 207 -1.12 -6.04 5.78
CA THR A 207 -0.73 -6.20 7.18
C THR A 207 -1.11 -4.96 8.00
N GLU A 208 -0.90 -3.77 7.45
CA GLU A 208 -1.33 -2.52 8.06
C GLU A 208 -2.85 -2.45 8.21
N ILE A 209 -3.60 -2.77 7.15
CA ILE A 209 -5.07 -2.84 7.20
C ILE A 209 -5.52 -3.86 8.26
N ALA A 210 -4.84 -4.99 8.42
CA ALA A 210 -5.19 -5.98 9.44
C ALA A 210 -5.04 -5.42 10.87
N TRP A 211 -4.02 -4.61 11.15
CA TRP A 211 -3.88 -3.90 12.42
C TRP A 211 -4.96 -2.84 12.62
N LEU A 212 -5.25 -2.05 11.57
CA LEU A 212 -6.32 -1.07 11.61
C LEU A 212 -7.69 -1.74 11.79
N TRP A 213 -7.89 -2.91 11.17
CA TRP A 213 -9.11 -3.69 11.32
C TRP A 213 -9.35 -4.11 12.77
N ILE A 214 -8.35 -4.64 13.45
CA ILE A 214 -8.45 -5.00 14.87
C ILE A 214 -8.84 -3.77 15.70
N ARG A 215 -8.24 -2.61 15.41
CA ARG A 215 -8.48 -1.37 16.16
C ARG A 215 -9.88 -0.78 15.93
N TYR A 216 -10.35 -0.76 14.68
CA TYR A 216 -11.58 -0.06 14.31
C TYR A 216 -12.79 -0.99 14.15
N GLN A 217 -12.58 -2.31 14.14
CA GLN A 217 -13.59 -3.35 13.94
C GLN A 217 -13.61 -4.37 15.09
N PRO A 218 -13.76 -3.95 16.37
CA PRO A 218 -13.65 -4.86 17.51
C PRO A 218 -14.72 -5.96 17.51
N GLN A 219 -15.90 -5.68 16.94
CA GLN A 219 -17.02 -6.62 16.86
C GLN A 219 -16.95 -7.60 15.69
N SER A 220 -16.00 -7.39 14.77
CA SER A 220 -15.83 -8.28 13.62
C SER A 220 -15.44 -9.68 14.04
N GLU A 221 -16.02 -10.68 13.38
CA GLU A 221 -15.66 -12.09 13.56
C GLU A 221 -14.16 -12.34 13.33
N LEU A 222 -13.57 -11.62 12.38
CA LEU A 222 -12.14 -11.68 12.11
C LEU A 222 -11.29 -11.15 13.26
N THR A 223 -11.73 -10.09 13.91
CA THR A 223 -11.04 -9.54 15.10
C THR A 223 -11.18 -10.50 16.28
N ARG A 224 -12.35 -11.04 16.53
CA ARG A 224 -12.57 -12.05 17.58
C ARG A 224 -11.73 -13.29 17.34
N TRP A 225 -11.65 -13.75 16.09
CA TRP A 225 -10.76 -14.86 15.72
C TRP A 225 -9.29 -14.55 16.05
N TYR A 226 -8.81 -13.34 15.75
CA TYR A 226 -7.44 -12.95 16.07
C TYR A 226 -7.19 -12.92 17.58
N ILE A 227 -8.07 -12.29 18.35
CA ILE A 227 -7.98 -12.21 19.81
C ILE A 227 -7.94 -13.62 20.42
N ASN A 228 -8.86 -14.50 20.05
CA ASN A 228 -8.90 -15.87 20.54
C ASN A 228 -7.61 -16.66 20.18
N LYS A 229 -7.09 -16.44 18.95
CA LYS A 229 -5.87 -17.12 18.50
C LYS A 229 -4.62 -16.64 19.23
N THR A 230 -4.63 -15.40 19.73
CA THR A 230 -3.46 -14.76 20.35
C THR A 230 -3.59 -14.61 21.88
N ALA A 231 -4.71 -15.01 22.45
CA ALA A 231 -4.91 -15.03 23.90
C ALA A 231 -3.80 -15.84 24.56
N ASN A 232 -3.15 -15.24 25.54
CA ASN A 232 -2.05 -15.85 26.31
C ASN A 232 -0.84 -16.32 25.46
N GLN A 233 -0.69 -15.79 24.23
CA GLN A 233 0.39 -16.15 23.33
C GLN A 233 1.49 -15.07 23.29
N GLY A 234 2.74 -15.51 23.10
CA GLY A 234 3.90 -14.63 22.95
C GLY A 234 3.90 -13.83 21.66
N THR A 235 4.80 -12.85 21.56
CA THR A 235 4.94 -11.90 20.44
C THR A 235 5.10 -12.59 19.08
N ARG A 236 5.80 -13.74 19.04
CA ARG A 236 5.98 -14.52 17.80
C ARG A 236 4.64 -15.00 17.24
N ILE A 237 3.79 -15.57 18.06
CA ILE A 237 2.46 -16.06 17.64
C ILE A 237 1.58 -14.90 17.17
N ARG A 238 1.61 -13.77 17.87
CA ARG A 238 0.87 -12.56 17.47
C ARG A 238 1.29 -12.06 16.09
N ARG A 239 2.60 -12.08 15.77
CA ARG A 239 3.11 -11.73 14.43
C ARG A 239 2.68 -12.72 13.34
N ILE A 240 2.61 -14.00 13.64
CA ILE A 240 2.11 -15.00 12.69
C ILE A 240 0.60 -14.82 12.49
N ALA A 241 -0.16 -14.62 13.57
CA ALA A 241 -1.59 -14.47 13.53
C ALA A 241 -2.04 -13.22 12.75
N ILE A 242 -1.31 -12.10 12.82
CA ILE A 242 -1.65 -10.90 12.06
C ILE A 242 -1.51 -11.12 10.54
N ILE A 243 -0.51 -11.88 10.11
CA ILE A 243 -0.35 -12.26 8.70
C ILE A 243 -1.49 -13.19 8.23
N ALA A 244 -1.87 -14.13 9.09
CA ALA A 244 -3.02 -15.00 8.81
C ALA A 244 -4.34 -14.21 8.77
N LEU A 245 -4.50 -13.20 9.65
CA LEU A 245 -5.61 -12.25 9.60
C LEU A 245 -5.61 -11.45 8.29
N ALA A 246 -4.47 -10.90 7.88
CA ALA A 246 -4.34 -10.16 6.62
C ALA A 246 -4.80 -11.00 5.42
N ARG A 247 -4.45 -12.30 5.40
CA ARG A 247 -4.93 -13.23 4.37
C ARG A 247 -6.44 -13.46 4.42
N LYS A 248 -7.02 -13.64 5.62
CA LYS A 248 -8.48 -13.79 5.77
C LYS A 248 -9.19 -12.50 5.38
N LEU A 249 -8.65 -11.37 5.78
CA LEU A 249 -9.21 -10.06 5.54
C LEU A 249 -9.24 -9.71 4.05
N VAL A 250 -8.16 -9.93 3.30
CA VAL A 250 -8.17 -9.65 1.85
C VAL A 250 -9.22 -10.48 1.12
N ILE A 251 -9.49 -11.72 1.55
CA ILE A 251 -10.54 -12.56 0.99
C ILE A 251 -11.94 -11.98 1.32
N ALA A 252 -12.15 -11.55 2.56
CA ALA A 252 -13.41 -10.93 2.97
C ALA A 252 -13.65 -9.60 2.23
N LEU A 253 -12.62 -8.77 2.08
CA LEU A 253 -12.71 -7.51 1.33
C LEU A 253 -12.96 -7.74 -0.16
N TRP A 254 -12.37 -8.76 -0.77
CA TRP A 254 -12.65 -9.15 -2.15
C TRP A 254 -14.11 -9.57 -2.34
N LYS A 255 -14.64 -10.42 -1.48
CA LYS A 255 -16.04 -10.84 -1.52
C LYS A 255 -16.99 -9.65 -1.34
N TYR A 256 -16.67 -8.75 -0.41
CA TYR A 256 -17.44 -7.54 -0.21
C TYR A 256 -17.40 -6.62 -1.44
N ALA A 257 -16.22 -6.37 -1.98
CA ALA A 257 -16.05 -5.49 -3.13
C ALA A 257 -16.75 -6.02 -4.40
N MET A 258 -16.66 -7.34 -4.65
CA MET A 258 -17.13 -7.95 -5.90
C MET A 258 -18.56 -8.52 -5.79
N GLN A 259 -18.96 -9.01 -4.63
CA GLN A 259 -20.22 -9.73 -4.43
C GLN A 259 -21.17 -9.03 -3.45
N GLY A 260 -20.72 -7.95 -2.78
CA GLY A 260 -21.49 -7.28 -1.74
C GLY A 260 -21.59 -8.06 -0.41
N GLU A 261 -20.87 -9.18 -0.26
CA GLU A 261 -20.90 -9.99 0.96
C GLU A 261 -20.20 -9.24 2.12
N ILE A 262 -21.00 -8.67 3.01
CA ILE A 262 -20.48 -7.88 4.14
C ILE A 262 -19.73 -8.80 5.12
N PRO A 263 -18.48 -8.45 5.50
CA PRO A 263 -17.75 -9.21 6.52
C PRO A 263 -18.52 -9.21 7.85
N ARG A 264 -18.73 -10.38 8.44
CA ARG A 264 -19.56 -10.55 9.63
C ARG A 264 -19.10 -9.68 10.80
N GLY A 265 -20.03 -8.91 11.33
CA GLY A 265 -19.79 -7.96 12.41
C GLY A 265 -18.95 -6.73 12.00
N ALA A 266 -18.86 -6.45 10.69
CA ALA A 266 -18.17 -5.27 10.20
C ALA A 266 -18.99 -3.99 10.49
N LYS A 267 -18.28 -2.93 10.89
CA LYS A 267 -18.83 -1.61 11.14
C LYS A 267 -18.56 -0.69 9.96
N PHE A 268 -19.58 0.00 9.50
CA PHE A 268 -19.49 1.04 8.48
C PHE A 268 -19.19 2.40 9.10
N LYS A 269 -18.56 3.27 8.33
CA LYS A 269 -18.32 4.66 8.74
C LYS A 269 -19.65 5.42 8.83
N SER A 270 -19.78 6.24 9.85
CA SER A 270 -20.88 7.21 9.95
C SER A 270 -20.76 8.29 8.85
N ALA A 271 -21.87 8.99 8.57
CA ALA A 271 -21.88 10.10 7.62
C ALA A 271 -20.83 11.18 7.97
N GLU A 272 -20.65 11.45 9.25
CA GLU A 272 -19.65 12.39 9.77
C GLU A 272 -18.21 11.91 9.53
N GLN A 273 -17.92 10.63 9.74
CA GLN A 273 -16.62 10.03 9.44
C GLN A 273 -16.32 10.05 7.94
N LYS A 274 -17.33 9.81 7.08
CA LYS A 274 -17.20 9.92 5.62
C LYS A 274 -16.87 11.37 5.22
N ARG A 275 -17.52 12.37 5.82
CA ARG A 275 -17.26 13.80 5.60
C ARG A 275 -15.85 14.20 6.03
N ARG A 276 -15.40 13.76 7.19
CA ARG A 276 -14.04 13.99 7.69
C ARG A 276 -12.97 13.42 6.75
N HIS A 277 -13.15 12.22 6.24
CA HIS A 277 -12.22 11.60 5.27
C HIS A 277 -12.17 12.36 3.93
N ARG A 278 -13.28 12.92 3.46
CA ARG A 278 -13.29 13.78 2.26
C ARG A 278 -12.55 15.08 2.52
N LEU A 279 -12.74 15.69 3.68
CA LEU A 279 -12.03 16.91 4.09
C LEU A 279 -10.52 16.68 4.30
N THR A 280 -10.11 15.58 4.92
CA THR A 280 -8.66 15.26 5.06
C THR A 280 -7.99 14.90 3.75
N ALA A 281 -8.70 14.33 2.79
CA ALA A 281 -8.20 14.15 1.43
C ALA A 281 -8.00 15.49 0.71
N SER A 282 -8.87 16.49 0.97
CA SER A 282 -8.71 17.85 0.44
C SER A 282 -7.72 18.71 1.23
N LEU A 283 -7.59 18.50 2.55
CA LEU A 283 -6.63 19.21 3.42
C LEU A 283 -5.19 18.69 3.27
N GLY A 284 -5.00 17.41 2.97
CA GLY A 284 -3.68 16.90 2.56
C GLY A 284 -3.15 17.64 1.33
N ALA A 285 -4.04 18.11 0.45
CA ALA A 285 -3.71 19.01 -0.66
C ALA A 285 -3.40 20.45 -0.18
N VAL A 286 -3.91 20.90 0.96
CA VAL A 286 -3.68 22.25 1.52
C VAL A 286 -2.39 22.33 2.33
N GLU A 287 -2.06 21.33 3.17
CA GLU A 287 -0.74 21.26 3.84
C GLU A 287 0.41 21.15 2.82
N LEU A 288 0.15 20.53 1.67
CA LEU A 288 1.10 20.51 0.55
C LEU A 288 1.20 21.87 -0.16
N LYS A 289 0.15 22.73 -0.12
CA LYS A 289 0.21 24.11 -0.65
C LYS A 289 1.17 24.98 0.15
N GLU A 290 1.21 24.87 1.46
CA GLU A 290 2.08 25.69 2.33
C GLU A 290 3.57 25.40 2.10
N VAL A 291 3.95 24.20 1.65
CA VAL A 291 5.34 23.85 1.31
C VAL A 291 5.70 24.28 -0.12
N SER A 292 4.71 24.49 -1.01
CA SER A 292 4.92 24.78 -2.44
C SER A 292 4.82 26.27 -2.80
N MET A 293 4.30 27.16 -1.94
CA MET A 293 4.08 28.57 -2.22
C MET A 293 5.16 29.50 -1.64
N ALA A 294 6.32 28.96 -1.29
CA ALA A 294 7.55 29.65 -0.99
C ALA A 294 8.62 29.20 -2.01
#